data_8b62f46be413d73a8716e23f564fc3c0
#
_entry.id   8b62f46be413d73a8716e23f564fc3c0
#
_cell.length_a   1.000
_cell.length_b   1.000
_cell.length_c   1.000
_cell.angle_alpha   90.00
_cell.angle_beta   90.00
_cell.angle_gamma   90.00
#
_symmetry.space_group_name_H-M   'P 1'
#
loop_
_entity.id
_entity.type
_entity.pdbx_description
1 polymer ?
#
loop_
_entity_poly.entity_id
_entity_poly.type
_entity_poly.pdbx_seq_one_letter_code
_entity_poly.pdbx_strand_id
1 'polypeptide(L)'
;MKIDSFLLKKYLIPLGQKDFIFYCFKRILYNRETDSTILQNNTYSELMTLKTLSNFKPYNSTTKDFSDSADLAADIPGYAVPLNALLKLKSVNRNVDNSRFLNKLLFTAYSFFDEIDTIKQLMYEQYTFQGNNIKNRSSDSVLVDNQLAIPKILKEAESHKVIMINESHYDWRHRYFMTLLLDSLFKKGYKYLCMEDLENEKAINKRKFPTSDDGYYIKEPFMANLARTALHIGYKLIEYEDTTNDIDAYLFNSPVDKREYYQALNLYRQYKKDTTSKWLIYAGYSHINKLRFSLVESSTMAKYFSEFSHVDPYSINQTAYCDIFNTKVAFDSFQNRENYYYLRKNQIDDSTLLKQSDLYIINNIHNIPYEKPDTSKSVQEYHIVYNRKKNEKASYVEVFLKDEYFQNYHAVPIYIKKFSGNILNKNVWLPKNNYNMIVRDESDKIIFQSDLQ
;
A
#
# COMPACT_ATOMS: atom_id res chain seq x y z
N MET A 1 17.86 -23.02 18.50
CA MET A 1 16.74 -22.28 19.11
C MET A 1 15.73 -23.30 19.63
N LYS A 2 15.49 -23.39 20.97
CA LYS A 2 14.45 -24.27 21.50
C LYS A 2 13.10 -23.56 21.34
N ILE A 3 12.24 -24.11 20.51
CA ILE A 3 10.86 -23.63 20.34
C ILE A 3 10.09 -24.04 21.59
N ASP A 4 9.37 -23.11 22.21
CA ASP A 4 8.58 -23.38 23.40
C ASP A 4 7.48 -24.39 23.09
N SER A 5 7.53 -25.56 23.73
CA SER A 5 6.60 -26.67 23.51
C SER A 5 5.16 -26.33 23.90
N PHE A 6 4.95 -25.30 24.72
CA PHE A 6 3.62 -24.83 25.12
C PHE A 6 2.91 -24.08 23.98
N LEU A 7 3.65 -23.21 23.28
CA LEU A 7 3.12 -22.52 22.08
C LEU A 7 2.81 -23.48 20.95
N LEU A 8 3.65 -24.51 20.79
CA LEU A 8 3.41 -25.60 19.84
C LEU A 8 2.08 -26.32 20.09
N LYS A 9 1.76 -26.70 21.32
CA LYS A 9 0.53 -27.45 21.66
C LYS A 9 -0.74 -26.62 21.54
N LYS A 10 -0.72 -25.33 21.85
CA LYS A 10 -1.91 -24.46 21.88
C LYS A 10 -2.43 -24.11 20.46
N TYR A 11 -1.59 -24.14 19.46
CA TYR A 11 -1.91 -23.69 18.09
C TYR A 11 -1.81 -24.79 17.03
N LEU A 12 -1.42 -26.03 17.41
CA LEU A 12 -1.27 -27.17 16.48
C LEU A 12 -2.59 -27.79 16.00
N ILE A 13 -3.67 -27.58 16.76
CA ILE A 13 -4.92 -28.34 16.54
C ILE A 13 -5.78 -27.79 15.38
N PRO A 14 -5.81 -26.48 15.03
CA PRO A 14 -6.66 -25.99 13.95
C PRO A 14 -5.98 -25.84 12.59
N LEU A 15 -4.68 -25.92 12.48
CA LEU A 15 -3.93 -25.67 11.25
C LEU A 15 -3.15 -26.91 10.85
N GLY A 16 -3.10 -27.25 9.57
CA GLY A 16 -2.21 -28.30 9.09
C GLY A 16 -0.77 -28.04 9.53
N GLN A 17 0.01 -29.10 9.78
CA GLN A 17 1.37 -29.00 10.37
C GLN A 17 2.30 -27.96 9.72
N LYS A 18 2.05 -27.62 8.47
CA LYS A 18 2.86 -26.68 7.67
C LYS A 18 2.49 -25.22 7.93
N ASP A 19 1.21 -24.92 7.92
CA ASP A 19 0.67 -23.57 8.12
C ASP A 19 0.94 -23.07 9.54
N PHE A 20 0.91 -24.01 10.49
CA PHE A 20 1.24 -23.77 11.87
C PHE A 20 2.69 -23.32 12.11
N ILE A 21 3.64 -23.92 11.43
CA ILE A 21 5.05 -23.53 11.55
C ILE A 21 5.25 -22.08 11.08
N PHE A 22 4.61 -21.69 10.00
CA PHE A 22 4.60 -20.34 9.48
C PHE A 22 4.00 -19.33 10.47
N TYR A 23 2.82 -19.64 11.00
CA TYR A 23 2.15 -18.77 11.97
C TYR A 23 2.95 -18.59 13.26
N CYS A 24 3.54 -19.67 13.78
CA CYS A 24 4.36 -19.60 14.99
C CYS A 24 5.66 -18.82 14.76
N PHE A 25 6.32 -18.95 13.61
CA PHE A 25 7.50 -18.16 13.29
C PHE A 25 7.15 -16.69 13.16
N LYS A 26 6.07 -16.33 12.46
CA LYS A 26 5.58 -14.96 12.39
C LYS A 26 5.42 -14.38 13.79
N ARG A 27 4.70 -15.06 14.68
CA ARG A 27 4.37 -14.54 16.01
C ARG A 27 5.54 -14.53 17.01
N ILE A 28 6.44 -15.51 16.95
CA ILE A 28 7.61 -15.59 17.83
C ILE A 28 8.65 -14.52 17.51
N LEU A 29 8.80 -14.17 16.24
CA LEU A 29 9.78 -13.16 15.79
C LEU A 29 9.25 -11.74 15.93
N TYR A 30 7.96 -11.52 15.71
CA TYR A 30 7.32 -10.22 15.93
C TYR A 30 7.21 -9.80 17.39
N ASN A 31 7.24 -10.73 18.35
CA ASN A 31 7.11 -10.42 19.78
C ASN A 31 8.45 -10.31 20.52
N ARG A 32 9.59 -10.34 19.86
CA ARG A 32 10.89 -10.15 20.48
C ARG A 32 11.51 -8.82 20.05
N GLU A 33 11.40 -7.83 20.91
CA GLU A 33 12.37 -6.75 21.03
C GLU A 33 13.70 -7.37 21.45
N THR A 34 14.55 -7.76 20.53
CA THR A 34 15.90 -8.23 20.85
C THR A 34 16.91 -7.70 19.85
N ASP A 35 17.93 -7.14 20.42
CA ASP A 35 19.13 -6.48 19.91
C ASP A 35 20.03 -7.30 18.96
N SER A 36 19.63 -8.35 18.38
CA SER A 36 20.48 -9.15 17.51
C SER A 36 19.98 -9.17 16.05
N THR A 37 20.09 -8.12 15.45
CA THR A 37 20.62 -7.66 14.18
C THR A 37 20.51 -8.57 12.93
N ILE A 38 21.36 -8.32 11.99
CA ILE A 38 21.52 -8.92 10.66
C ILE A 38 21.47 -10.47 10.68
N LEU A 39 22.02 -11.10 11.71
CA LEU A 39 22.09 -12.58 11.81
C LEU A 39 20.71 -13.20 12.03
N GLN A 40 19.82 -12.58 12.81
CA GLN A 40 18.48 -13.08 13.07
C GLN A 40 17.56 -12.87 11.87
N ASN A 41 17.67 -11.75 11.18
CA ASN A 41 16.91 -11.48 9.95
C ASN A 41 17.32 -12.44 8.84
N ASN A 42 18.62 -12.75 8.70
CA ASN A 42 19.10 -13.69 7.71
C ASN A 42 18.67 -15.14 8.04
N THR A 43 18.78 -15.55 9.31
CA THR A 43 18.36 -16.89 9.75
C THR A 43 16.84 -17.09 9.58
N TYR A 44 16.06 -16.04 9.83
CA TYR A 44 14.62 -16.08 9.62
C TYR A 44 14.25 -16.21 8.15
N SER A 45 14.84 -15.39 7.30
CA SER A 45 14.64 -15.42 5.86
C SER A 45 15.05 -16.79 5.27
N GLU A 46 16.19 -17.37 5.68
CA GLU A 46 16.63 -18.70 5.26
C GLU A 46 15.64 -19.80 5.67
N LEU A 47 15.15 -19.78 6.91
CA LEU A 47 14.18 -20.76 7.40
C LEU A 47 12.86 -20.67 6.65
N MET A 48 12.37 -19.47 6.38
CA MET A 48 11.13 -19.26 5.65
C MET A 48 11.27 -19.67 4.19
N THR A 49 12.38 -19.33 3.55
CA THR A 49 12.67 -19.72 2.16
C THR A 49 12.75 -21.24 2.00
N LEU A 50 13.51 -21.92 2.85
CA LEU A 50 13.68 -23.38 2.77
C LEU A 50 12.35 -24.11 2.97
N LYS A 51 11.49 -23.66 3.90
CA LYS A 51 10.22 -24.31 4.16
C LYS A 51 9.12 -23.92 3.18
N THR A 52 9.09 -22.67 2.72
CA THR A 52 8.06 -22.20 1.78
C THR A 52 8.30 -22.74 0.38
N LEU A 53 9.53 -22.63 -0.13
CA LEU A 53 9.85 -23.01 -1.50
C LEU A 53 9.97 -24.52 -1.69
N SER A 54 10.45 -25.30 -0.69
CA SER A 54 10.61 -26.74 -0.79
C SER A 54 9.35 -27.56 -0.50
N ASN A 55 8.41 -27.02 0.27
CA ASN A 55 7.27 -27.77 0.80
C ASN A 55 5.89 -27.31 0.31
N PHE A 56 5.83 -26.31 -0.56
CA PHE A 56 4.57 -25.93 -1.20
C PHE A 56 4.17 -27.05 -2.19
N LYS A 57 3.41 -28.02 -1.70
CA LYS A 57 2.65 -28.89 -2.61
C LYS A 57 1.40 -28.15 -3.01
N PRO A 58 1.05 -28.09 -4.32
CA PRO A 58 -0.23 -27.52 -4.73
C PRO A 58 -1.34 -28.33 -4.06
N TYR A 59 -2.17 -27.67 -3.30
CA TYR A 59 -3.35 -28.27 -2.73
C TYR A 59 -4.37 -28.54 -3.84
N ASN A 60 -4.91 -29.75 -3.88
CA ASN A 60 -6.13 -30.09 -4.63
C ASN A 60 -7.39 -29.75 -3.84
N SER A 61 -7.35 -28.67 -3.06
CA SER A 61 -8.37 -28.35 -2.09
C SER A 61 -9.23 -27.16 -2.52
N THR A 62 -10.24 -26.87 -1.75
CA THR A 62 -11.26 -25.84 -1.99
C THR A 62 -10.64 -24.46 -2.26
N THR A 63 -11.37 -23.56 -2.88
CA THR A 63 -10.96 -22.16 -3.11
C THR A 63 -10.53 -21.46 -1.83
N LYS A 64 -11.11 -21.82 -0.68
CA LYS A 64 -10.77 -21.26 0.63
C LYS A 64 -9.34 -21.65 1.06
N ASP A 65 -8.97 -22.92 0.96
CA ASP A 65 -7.62 -23.36 1.37
C ASP A 65 -6.53 -22.76 0.48
N PHE A 66 -6.85 -22.47 -0.78
CA PHE A 66 -5.93 -21.78 -1.67
C PHE A 66 -5.77 -20.30 -1.27
N SER A 67 -6.86 -19.60 -0.95
CA SER A 67 -6.78 -18.20 -0.50
C SER A 67 -5.98 -18.08 0.79
N ASP A 68 -6.24 -18.94 1.78
CA ASP A 68 -5.50 -18.95 3.04
C ASP A 68 -3.98 -19.17 2.81
N SER A 69 -3.61 -20.07 1.87
CA SER A 69 -2.21 -20.31 1.51
C SER A 69 -1.57 -19.11 0.80
N ALA A 70 -2.31 -18.39 -0.03
CA ALA A 70 -1.84 -17.23 -0.73
C ALA A 70 -1.69 -16.03 0.22
N ASP A 71 -2.63 -15.82 1.14
CA ASP A 71 -2.54 -14.80 2.18
C ASP A 71 -1.33 -15.04 3.09
N LEU A 72 -1.13 -16.30 3.53
CA LEU A 72 0.05 -16.68 4.30
C LEU A 72 1.35 -16.41 3.53
N ALA A 73 1.38 -16.65 2.21
CA ALA A 73 2.55 -16.36 1.38
C ALA A 73 2.82 -14.86 1.27
N ALA A 74 1.77 -14.04 1.13
CA ALA A 74 1.89 -12.58 1.08
C ALA A 74 2.35 -11.98 2.42
N ASP A 75 1.98 -12.61 3.51
CA ASP A 75 2.32 -12.19 4.87
C ASP A 75 3.76 -12.51 5.31
N ILE A 76 4.50 -13.30 4.53
CA ILE A 76 5.91 -13.58 4.85
C ILE A 76 6.69 -12.27 4.94
N PRO A 77 7.51 -12.05 5.98
CA PRO A 77 8.38 -10.87 6.06
C PRO A 77 9.37 -10.78 4.91
N GLY A 78 9.71 -9.56 4.52
CA GLY A 78 10.59 -9.29 3.39
C GLY A 78 9.82 -8.93 2.13
N TYR A 79 10.51 -8.88 1.02
CA TYR A 79 9.95 -8.45 -0.27
C TYR A 79 10.10 -9.50 -1.37
N ALA A 80 11.28 -10.11 -1.49
CA ALA A 80 11.53 -11.12 -2.53
C ALA A 80 10.90 -12.47 -2.20
N VAL A 81 10.95 -12.91 -0.95
CA VAL A 81 10.40 -14.22 -0.52
C VAL A 81 8.88 -14.26 -0.71
N PRO A 82 8.08 -13.28 -0.25
CA PRO A 82 6.63 -13.28 -0.51
C PRO A 82 6.32 -13.29 -2.01
N LEU A 83 6.98 -12.45 -2.80
CA LEU A 83 6.78 -12.40 -4.25
C LEU A 83 7.08 -13.75 -4.91
N ASN A 84 8.20 -14.39 -4.57
CA ASN A 84 8.60 -15.69 -5.11
C ASN A 84 7.63 -16.81 -4.70
N ALA A 85 7.10 -16.76 -3.47
CA ALA A 85 6.10 -17.72 -3.01
C ALA A 85 4.78 -17.58 -3.79
N LEU A 86 4.31 -16.34 -4.00
CA LEU A 86 3.11 -16.06 -4.80
C LEU A 86 3.29 -16.48 -6.27
N LEU A 87 4.46 -16.22 -6.86
CA LEU A 87 4.78 -16.65 -8.24
C LEU A 87 4.81 -18.17 -8.37
N LYS A 88 5.31 -18.87 -7.36
CA LYS A 88 5.27 -20.33 -7.33
C LYS A 88 3.83 -20.86 -7.26
N LEU A 89 2.97 -20.26 -6.42
CA LEU A 89 1.54 -20.59 -6.40
C LEU A 89 0.88 -20.33 -7.76
N LYS A 90 1.21 -19.21 -8.42
CA LYS A 90 0.70 -18.89 -9.77
C LYS A 90 1.09 -19.94 -10.79
N SER A 91 2.33 -20.44 -10.75
CA SER A 91 2.84 -21.41 -11.73
C SER A 91 2.14 -22.79 -11.67
N VAL A 92 1.61 -23.16 -10.53
CA VAL A 92 0.92 -24.45 -10.30
C VAL A 92 -0.60 -24.33 -10.30
N ASN A 93 -1.15 -23.13 -10.16
CA ASN A 93 -2.58 -22.90 -10.13
C ASN A 93 -3.20 -23.03 -11.53
N ARG A 94 -4.33 -23.74 -11.64
CA ARG A 94 -5.12 -23.92 -12.87
C ARG A 94 -6.56 -23.40 -12.73
N ASN A 95 -6.93 -22.92 -11.55
CA ASN A 95 -8.26 -22.38 -11.29
C ASN A 95 -8.30 -20.87 -11.56
N VAL A 96 -9.30 -20.42 -12.32
CA VAL A 96 -9.44 -19.00 -12.71
C VAL A 96 -9.74 -18.09 -11.54
N ASP A 97 -10.60 -18.52 -10.63
CA ASP A 97 -10.98 -17.69 -9.47
C ASP A 97 -9.79 -17.54 -8.51
N ASN A 98 -9.05 -18.62 -8.28
CA ASN A 98 -7.79 -18.58 -7.56
C ASN A 98 -6.77 -17.65 -8.24
N SER A 99 -6.71 -17.62 -9.57
CA SER A 99 -5.84 -16.71 -10.31
C SER A 99 -6.19 -15.25 -10.09
N ARG A 100 -7.48 -14.91 -10.01
CA ARG A 100 -7.95 -13.54 -9.74
C ARG A 100 -7.56 -13.08 -8.35
N PHE A 101 -7.75 -13.93 -7.37
CA PHE A 101 -7.35 -13.65 -5.99
C PHE A 101 -5.83 -13.48 -5.88
N LEU A 102 -5.07 -14.43 -6.41
CA LEU A 102 -3.61 -14.41 -6.39
C LEU A 102 -3.02 -13.20 -7.11
N ASN A 103 -3.63 -12.77 -8.22
CA ASN A 103 -3.17 -11.58 -8.92
C ASN A 103 -3.27 -10.31 -8.05
N LYS A 104 -4.30 -10.17 -7.19
CA LYS A 104 -4.39 -9.03 -6.26
C LYS A 104 -3.19 -8.98 -5.31
N LEU A 105 -2.81 -10.12 -4.75
CA LEU A 105 -1.63 -10.21 -3.88
C LEU A 105 -0.33 -9.95 -4.65
N LEU A 106 -0.23 -10.45 -5.88
CA LEU A 106 0.90 -10.18 -6.76
C LEU A 106 1.00 -8.70 -7.13
N PHE A 107 -0.12 -8.01 -7.39
CA PHE A 107 -0.11 -6.56 -7.65
C PHE A 107 0.51 -5.81 -6.48
N THR A 108 0.12 -6.15 -5.25
CA THR A 108 0.70 -5.52 -4.05
C THR A 108 2.17 -5.87 -3.88
N ALA A 109 2.56 -7.14 -4.05
CA ALA A 109 3.96 -7.55 -3.95
C ALA A 109 4.85 -6.89 -5.01
N TYR A 110 4.35 -6.70 -6.24
CA TYR A 110 5.07 -5.96 -7.29
C TYR A 110 5.13 -4.45 -7.02
N SER A 111 4.09 -3.87 -6.38
CA SER A 111 4.10 -2.46 -6.05
C SER A 111 5.21 -2.08 -5.07
N PHE A 112 5.63 -3.00 -4.20
CA PHE A 112 6.76 -2.79 -3.30
C PHE A 112 8.08 -2.53 -4.04
N PHE A 113 8.21 -3.03 -5.26
CA PHE A 113 9.37 -2.83 -6.13
C PHE A 113 9.16 -1.79 -7.23
N ASP A 114 8.03 -1.09 -7.23
CA ASP A 114 7.66 -0.14 -8.28
C ASP A 114 7.59 -0.78 -9.70
N GLU A 115 7.13 -2.04 -9.76
CA GLU A 115 6.96 -2.79 -11.01
C GLU A 115 5.60 -2.49 -11.68
N ILE A 116 5.30 -1.21 -11.88
CA ILE A 116 3.99 -0.75 -12.38
C ILE A 116 3.63 -1.33 -13.75
N ASP A 117 4.60 -1.49 -14.64
CA ASP A 117 4.37 -2.06 -15.98
C ASP A 117 3.99 -3.54 -15.90
N THR A 118 4.61 -4.30 -14.98
CA THR A 118 4.24 -5.69 -14.71
C THR A 118 2.82 -5.77 -14.16
N ILE A 119 2.44 -4.86 -13.26
CA ILE A 119 1.08 -4.77 -12.71
C ILE A 119 0.08 -4.48 -13.82
N LYS A 120 0.34 -3.49 -14.69
CA LYS A 120 -0.50 -3.16 -15.84
C LYS A 120 -0.71 -4.36 -16.78
N GLN A 121 0.36 -5.08 -17.08
CA GLN A 121 0.29 -6.29 -17.91
C GLN A 121 -0.61 -7.35 -17.29
N LEU A 122 -0.39 -7.68 -16.02
CA LEU A 122 -1.21 -8.67 -15.30
C LEU A 122 -2.68 -8.25 -15.19
N MET A 123 -2.95 -6.97 -15.00
CA MET A 123 -4.32 -6.44 -15.00
C MET A 123 -4.96 -6.54 -16.36
N TYR A 124 -4.24 -6.19 -17.43
CA TYR A 124 -4.73 -6.32 -18.77
C TYR A 124 -5.09 -7.78 -19.09
N GLU A 125 -4.23 -8.73 -18.75
CA GLU A 125 -4.51 -10.16 -18.91
C GLU A 125 -5.77 -10.58 -18.16
N GLN A 126 -5.96 -10.12 -16.92
CA GLN A 126 -7.11 -10.44 -16.10
C GLN A 126 -8.42 -9.86 -16.66
N TYR A 127 -8.43 -8.61 -17.09
CA TYR A 127 -9.63 -7.92 -17.57
C TYR A 127 -10.01 -8.32 -19.00
N THR A 128 -9.06 -8.58 -19.89
CA THR A 128 -9.33 -9.09 -21.23
C THR A 128 -9.93 -10.49 -21.18
N PHE A 129 -9.45 -11.33 -20.28
CA PHE A 129 -10.01 -12.65 -20.06
C PHE A 129 -11.46 -12.60 -19.54
N GLN A 130 -11.84 -11.58 -18.79
CA GLN A 130 -13.19 -11.39 -18.26
C GLN A 130 -14.19 -10.81 -19.28
N GLY A 131 -13.76 -10.52 -20.50
CA GLY A 131 -14.61 -9.86 -21.50
C GLY A 131 -15.07 -8.45 -21.12
N ASN A 132 -14.47 -7.85 -20.10
CA ASN A 132 -14.75 -6.48 -19.70
C ASN A 132 -14.18 -5.52 -20.76
N ASN A 133 -15.02 -5.11 -21.71
CA ASN A 133 -14.71 -4.02 -22.60
C ASN A 133 -14.45 -2.76 -21.78
N ILE A 134 -13.18 -2.37 -21.70
CA ILE A 134 -12.80 -1.05 -21.19
C ILE A 134 -13.42 -0.05 -22.14
N LYS A 135 -14.50 0.62 -21.73
CA LYS A 135 -15.15 1.63 -22.54
C LYS A 135 -14.12 2.69 -22.89
N ASN A 136 -13.87 2.88 -24.19
CA ASN A 136 -13.12 4.03 -24.69
C ASN A 136 -13.87 5.28 -24.25
N ARG A 137 -13.36 5.96 -23.24
CA ARG A 137 -13.84 7.29 -22.88
C ARG A 137 -13.14 8.26 -23.83
N SER A 138 -13.92 8.98 -24.62
CA SER A 138 -13.39 9.87 -25.63
C SER A 138 -12.44 10.90 -25.03
N SER A 139 -11.29 11.06 -25.69
CA SER A 139 -10.17 11.92 -25.29
C SER A 139 -10.41 13.42 -25.53
N ASP A 140 -11.57 13.82 -26.00
CA ASP A 140 -11.79 15.17 -26.55
C ASP A 140 -11.99 16.27 -25.50
N SER A 141 -11.97 15.96 -24.22
CA SER A 141 -12.00 16.95 -23.16
C SER A 141 -10.59 17.47 -22.89
N VAL A 142 -10.20 18.54 -23.56
CA VAL A 142 -8.94 19.24 -23.32
C VAL A 142 -8.85 19.64 -21.86
N LEU A 143 -7.94 19.05 -21.11
CA LEU A 143 -7.55 19.54 -19.81
C LEU A 143 -6.72 20.82 -20.04
N VAL A 144 -7.06 21.86 -19.33
CA VAL A 144 -6.36 23.15 -19.43
C VAL A 144 -5.55 23.41 -18.17
N ASP A 145 -4.51 24.21 -18.28
CA ASP A 145 -3.56 24.51 -17.19
C ASP A 145 -4.26 25.02 -15.91
N ASN A 146 -5.46 25.58 -16.01
CA ASN A 146 -6.23 26.04 -14.85
C ASN A 146 -6.98 24.91 -14.10
N GLN A 147 -6.79 23.64 -14.47
CA GLN A 147 -7.40 22.47 -13.82
C GLN A 147 -6.39 21.72 -12.91
N LEU A 148 -5.42 22.42 -12.33
CA LEU A 148 -4.50 21.83 -11.37
C LEU A 148 -5.24 21.37 -10.10
N ALA A 149 -5.02 20.11 -9.73
CA ALA A 149 -5.75 19.46 -8.64
C ALA A 149 -5.39 20.02 -7.26
N ILE A 150 -4.10 20.25 -6.99
CA ILE A 150 -3.63 20.70 -5.68
C ILE A 150 -4.26 22.02 -5.28
N PRO A 151 -4.21 23.09 -6.08
CA PRO A 151 -4.88 24.37 -5.74
C PRO A 151 -6.39 24.21 -5.53
N LYS A 152 -7.06 23.36 -6.32
CA LYS A 152 -8.47 23.08 -6.18
C LYS A 152 -8.79 22.41 -4.84
N ILE A 153 -8.04 21.39 -4.45
CA ILE A 153 -8.21 20.69 -3.18
C ILE A 153 -7.96 21.63 -2.00
N LEU A 154 -6.91 22.44 -2.06
CA LEU A 154 -6.58 23.38 -0.99
C LEU A 154 -7.64 24.46 -0.81
N LYS A 155 -8.33 24.85 -1.87
CA LYS A 155 -9.49 25.75 -1.80
C LYS A 155 -10.67 25.08 -1.11
N GLU A 156 -11.01 23.85 -1.51
CA GLU A 156 -12.12 23.10 -0.89
C GLU A 156 -11.84 22.77 0.59
N ALA A 157 -10.58 22.54 0.93
CA ALA A 157 -10.15 22.28 2.30
C ALA A 157 -10.44 23.42 3.29
N GLU A 158 -10.73 24.64 2.82
CA GLU A 158 -11.10 25.76 3.70
C GLU A 158 -12.44 25.53 4.38
N SER A 159 -13.40 24.99 3.64
CA SER A 159 -14.80 24.83 4.08
C SER A 159 -15.14 23.44 4.62
N HIS A 160 -14.32 22.41 4.33
CA HIS A 160 -14.61 21.04 4.72
C HIS A 160 -13.84 20.62 5.96
N LYS A 161 -14.53 19.99 6.91
CA LYS A 161 -13.93 19.43 8.14
C LYS A 161 -13.31 18.07 7.93
N VAL A 162 -13.85 17.30 6.99
CA VAL A 162 -13.39 15.95 6.67
C VAL A 162 -13.15 15.87 5.18
N ILE A 163 -11.93 15.45 4.79
CA ILE A 163 -11.60 15.10 3.42
C ILE A 163 -11.26 13.60 3.38
N MET A 164 -11.85 12.90 2.43
CA MET A 164 -11.54 11.50 2.12
C MET A 164 -10.88 11.43 0.75
N ILE A 165 -9.72 10.77 0.66
CA ILE A 165 -8.99 10.57 -0.60
C ILE A 165 -8.75 9.07 -0.75
N ASN A 166 -9.04 8.52 -1.94
CA ASN A 166 -8.78 7.11 -2.18
C ASN A 166 -7.45 6.84 -2.88
N GLU A 167 -7.07 5.56 -2.86
CA GLU A 167 -5.93 5.03 -3.61
C GLU A 167 -6.28 3.72 -4.33
N SER A 168 -5.45 3.37 -5.32
CA SER A 168 -5.20 1.98 -5.69
C SER A 168 -4.01 1.49 -4.88
N HIS A 169 -4.17 0.37 -4.17
CA HIS A 169 -3.12 -0.16 -3.29
C HIS A 169 -1.80 -0.53 -4.00
N TYR A 170 -1.79 -0.54 -5.32
CA TYR A 170 -0.63 -0.89 -6.12
C TYR A 170 -0.06 0.27 -6.93
N ASP A 171 -0.54 1.50 -6.70
CA ASP A 171 -0.09 2.68 -7.41
C ASP A 171 0.56 3.69 -6.47
N TRP A 172 1.89 3.66 -6.40
CA TRP A 172 2.68 4.58 -5.58
C TRP A 172 2.40 6.06 -5.88
N ARG A 173 1.94 6.39 -7.11
CA ARG A 173 1.64 7.77 -7.53
C ARG A 173 0.54 8.40 -6.70
N HIS A 174 -0.46 7.60 -6.28
CA HIS A 174 -1.53 8.04 -5.40
C HIS A 174 -1.00 8.44 -4.00
N ARG A 175 -0.06 7.67 -3.46
CA ARG A 175 0.60 7.89 -2.18
C ARG A 175 1.51 9.11 -2.21
N TYR A 176 2.25 9.26 -3.31
CA TYR A 176 3.08 10.44 -3.52
C TYR A 176 2.22 11.72 -3.64
N PHE A 177 1.13 11.69 -4.41
CA PHE A 177 0.18 12.81 -4.49
C PHE A 177 -0.35 13.22 -3.11
N MET A 178 -0.74 12.24 -2.32
CA MET A 178 -1.21 12.47 -0.95
C MET A 178 -0.12 13.13 -0.10
N THR A 179 1.13 12.69 -0.22
CA THR A 179 2.28 13.28 0.50
C THR A 179 2.46 14.77 0.18
N LEU A 180 2.25 15.18 -1.08
CA LEU A 180 2.37 16.58 -1.50
C LEU A 180 1.31 17.50 -0.88
N LEU A 181 0.17 16.96 -0.47
CA LEU A 181 -0.93 17.73 0.14
C LEU A 181 -0.71 17.98 1.65
N LEU A 182 0.07 17.14 2.33
CA LEU A 182 0.10 17.07 3.79
C LEU A 182 0.44 18.39 4.47
N ASP A 183 1.53 19.06 4.09
CA ASP A 183 1.97 20.30 4.74
C ASP A 183 0.92 21.42 4.62
N SER A 184 0.39 21.58 3.42
CA SER A 184 -0.63 22.59 3.15
C SER A 184 -1.95 22.31 3.87
N LEU A 185 -2.38 21.05 3.94
CA LEU A 185 -3.58 20.66 4.68
C LEU A 185 -3.38 20.79 6.19
N PHE A 186 -2.19 20.46 6.71
CA PHE A 186 -1.87 20.65 8.13
C PHE A 186 -1.98 22.12 8.55
N LYS A 187 -1.45 23.05 7.73
CA LYS A 187 -1.58 24.51 7.92
C LYS A 187 -3.04 24.98 7.88
N LYS A 188 -3.93 24.27 7.18
CA LYS A 188 -5.38 24.51 7.13
C LYS A 188 -6.17 23.82 8.27
N GLY A 189 -5.47 23.24 9.24
CA GLY A 189 -6.08 22.67 10.46
C GLY A 189 -6.38 21.16 10.40
N TYR A 190 -5.98 20.45 9.36
CA TYR A 190 -6.05 18.99 9.34
C TYR A 190 -4.97 18.40 10.26
N LYS A 191 -5.37 17.81 11.37
CA LYS A 191 -4.46 17.33 12.42
C LYS A 191 -4.35 15.81 12.49
N TYR A 192 -5.32 15.11 11.91
CA TYR A 192 -5.41 13.66 11.93
C TYR A 192 -5.29 13.13 10.50
N LEU A 193 -4.47 12.10 10.32
CA LEU A 193 -4.42 11.29 9.11
C LEU A 193 -4.84 9.87 9.47
N CYS A 194 -6.05 9.50 9.03
CA CYS A 194 -6.56 8.14 9.19
C CYS A 194 -6.15 7.32 7.97
N MET A 195 -5.50 6.19 8.19
CA MET A 195 -4.96 5.36 7.11
C MET A 195 -5.57 3.96 7.18
N GLU A 196 -6.04 3.46 6.04
CA GLU A 196 -6.49 2.08 5.91
C GLU A 196 -5.33 1.12 6.17
N ASP A 197 -5.64 -0.02 6.81
CA ASP A 197 -4.68 -1.06 7.14
C ASP A 197 -3.54 -0.60 8.07
N LEU A 198 -3.66 0.56 8.69
CA LEU A 198 -2.74 0.97 9.73
C LEU A 198 -2.99 0.13 10.98
N GLU A 199 -1.93 -0.46 11.50
CA GLU A 199 -1.89 -1.18 12.76
C GLU A 199 -0.95 -0.46 13.74
N ASN A 200 -1.08 -0.75 15.04
CA ASN A 200 -0.17 -0.23 16.06
C ASN A 200 -0.10 1.31 16.15
N GLU A 201 -1.25 1.99 16.02
CA GLU A 201 -1.38 3.47 16.12
C GLU A 201 -0.50 4.08 17.21
N LYS A 202 -0.54 3.51 18.40
CA LYS A 202 0.21 4.03 19.57
C LYS A 202 1.72 3.94 19.37
N ALA A 203 2.19 2.82 18.82
CA ALA A 203 3.62 2.58 18.62
C ALA A 203 4.19 3.50 17.55
N ILE A 204 3.56 3.59 16.38
CA ILE A 204 4.03 4.44 15.27
C ILE A 204 4.01 5.93 15.64
N ASN A 205 2.94 6.41 16.32
CA ASN A 205 2.86 7.81 16.77
C ASN A 205 3.94 8.15 17.82
N LYS A 206 4.33 7.18 18.67
CA LYS A 206 5.41 7.35 19.65
C LYS A 206 6.78 7.30 18.98
N ARG A 207 7.02 6.32 18.13
CA ARG A 207 8.29 6.07 17.44
C ARG A 207 8.62 7.14 16.40
N LYS A 208 7.59 7.72 15.74
CA LYS A 208 7.67 8.76 14.72
C LYS A 208 8.22 8.30 13.36
N PHE A 209 8.31 7.01 13.13
CA PHE A 209 8.62 6.43 11.82
C PHE A 209 7.91 5.07 11.64
N PRO A 210 7.64 4.64 10.39
CA PRO A 210 6.97 3.38 10.10
C PRO A 210 7.92 2.19 10.18
N THR A 211 7.35 1.04 10.57
CA THR A 211 7.97 -0.28 10.48
C THR A 211 7.05 -1.24 9.72
N SER A 212 7.58 -2.36 9.26
CA SER A 212 6.81 -3.40 8.60
C SER A 212 5.69 -4.02 9.47
N ASP A 213 5.70 -3.72 10.77
CA ASP A 213 4.71 -4.22 11.73
C ASP A 213 3.51 -3.28 11.90
N ASP A 214 3.53 -2.12 11.24
CA ASP A 214 2.48 -1.10 11.37
C ASP A 214 1.34 -1.24 10.33
N GLY A 215 1.31 -2.34 9.56
CA GLY A 215 0.29 -2.65 8.57
C GLY A 215 0.87 -3.24 7.28
N TYR A 216 0.03 -3.91 6.50
CA TYR A 216 0.49 -4.58 5.28
C TYR A 216 0.92 -3.58 4.19
N TYR A 217 0.12 -2.53 3.94
CA TYR A 217 0.44 -1.52 2.93
C TYR A 217 1.56 -0.58 3.37
N ILE A 218 1.81 -0.44 4.66
CA ILE A 218 2.93 0.35 5.21
C ILE A 218 4.30 -0.19 4.75
N LYS A 219 4.39 -1.47 4.39
CA LYS A 219 5.63 -2.06 3.84
C LYS A 219 6.06 -1.41 2.52
N GLU A 220 5.13 -0.81 1.78
CA GLU A 220 5.46 -0.13 0.53
C GLU A 220 6.14 1.23 0.81
N PRO A 221 7.29 1.52 0.17
CA PRO A 221 8.10 2.71 0.48
C PRO A 221 7.36 4.04 0.39
N PHE A 222 6.48 4.25 -0.60
CA PHE A 222 5.73 5.51 -0.72
C PHE A 222 4.62 5.63 0.34
N MET A 223 3.99 4.52 0.76
CA MET A 223 3.06 4.53 1.89
C MET A 223 3.81 4.83 3.20
N ALA A 224 4.95 4.20 3.41
CA ALA A 224 5.81 4.50 4.55
C ALA A 224 6.28 5.96 4.54
N ASN A 225 6.67 6.49 3.38
CA ASN A 225 7.09 7.89 3.25
C ASN A 225 5.93 8.87 3.48
N LEU A 226 4.71 8.53 3.07
CA LEU A 226 3.50 9.27 3.42
C LEU A 226 3.31 9.34 4.95
N ALA A 227 3.35 8.19 5.63
CA ALA A 227 3.22 8.12 7.09
C ALA A 227 4.36 8.86 7.81
N ARG A 228 5.61 8.67 7.37
CA ARG A 228 6.82 9.36 7.89
C ARG A 228 6.70 10.87 7.77
N THR A 229 6.31 11.35 6.59
CA THR A 229 6.11 12.78 6.31
C THR A 229 5.00 13.36 7.19
N ALA A 230 3.87 12.66 7.32
CA ALA A 230 2.77 13.08 8.19
C ALA A 230 3.21 13.21 9.65
N LEU A 231 3.92 12.20 10.17
CA LEU A 231 4.44 12.22 11.54
C LEU A 231 5.45 13.34 11.78
N HIS A 232 6.29 13.64 10.80
CA HIS A 232 7.29 14.72 10.87
C HIS A 232 6.63 16.11 10.86
N ILE A 233 5.59 16.29 10.05
CA ILE A 233 4.79 17.54 10.02
C ILE A 233 4.03 17.76 11.34
N GLY A 234 3.65 16.68 12.03
CA GLY A 234 2.92 16.73 13.30
C GLY A 234 1.51 16.15 13.26
N TYR A 235 1.14 15.46 12.19
CA TYR A 235 -0.11 14.69 12.18
C TYR A 235 -0.10 13.61 13.25
N LYS A 236 -1.28 13.32 13.80
CA LYS A 236 -1.54 12.08 14.51
C LYS A 236 -2.10 11.07 13.52
N LEU A 237 -1.44 9.92 13.37
CA LEU A 237 -1.94 8.80 12.59
C LEU A 237 -3.01 8.07 13.38
N ILE A 238 -4.08 7.65 12.70
CA ILE A 238 -5.23 6.98 13.31
C ILE A 238 -5.52 5.68 12.56
N GLU A 239 -5.57 4.58 13.30
CA GLU A 239 -6.07 3.29 12.82
C GLU A 239 -7.60 3.24 12.89
N TYR A 240 -8.25 2.61 11.91
CA TYR A 240 -9.70 2.51 11.88
C TYR A 240 -10.24 1.18 11.34
N GLU A 241 -9.37 0.22 11.07
CA GLU A 241 -9.75 -1.07 10.48
C GLU A 241 -10.76 -1.84 11.35
N ASP A 242 -11.55 -2.69 10.72
CA ASP A 242 -12.43 -3.63 11.43
C ASP A 242 -11.57 -4.71 12.13
N THR A 243 -11.60 -4.71 13.45
CA THR A 243 -10.94 -5.72 14.28
C THR A 243 -11.93 -6.60 15.02
N THR A 244 -13.23 -6.55 14.63
CA THR A 244 -14.27 -7.33 15.26
C THR A 244 -14.25 -8.78 14.79
N ASN A 245 -14.68 -9.71 15.67
CA ASN A 245 -14.89 -11.10 15.28
C ASN A 245 -16.19 -11.24 14.46
N ASP A 246 -16.34 -12.36 13.74
CA ASP A 246 -17.49 -12.62 12.87
C ASP A 246 -18.79 -12.98 13.59
N ILE A 247 -18.87 -12.77 14.92
CA ILE A 247 -20.03 -13.12 15.75
C ILE A 247 -21.31 -12.41 15.26
N ASP A 248 -21.19 -11.19 14.74
CA ASP A 248 -22.29 -10.36 14.26
C ASP A 248 -22.38 -10.29 12.73
N ALA A 249 -21.62 -11.11 12.01
CA ALA A 249 -21.60 -11.11 10.54
C ALA A 249 -23.00 -11.34 9.92
N TYR A 250 -23.89 -12.03 10.63
CA TYR A 250 -25.27 -12.28 10.19
C TYR A 250 -26.15 -11.01 10.15
N LEU A 251 -25.71 -9.92 10.75
CA LEU A 251 -26.43 -8.62 10.73
C LEU A 251 -26.15 -7.81 9.46
N PHE A 252 -25.20 -8.25 8.65
CA PHE A 252 -24.73 -7.54 7.47
C PHE A 252 -24.98 -8.34 6.19
N ASN A 253 -25.17 -7.63 5.09
CA ASN A 253 -25.44 -8.25 3.79
C ASN A 253 -24.20 -8.99 3.22
N SER A 254 -22.99 -8.62 3.66
CA SER A 254 -21.75 -9.27 3.26
C SER A 254 -20.62 -8.96 4.26
N PRO A 255 -19.51 -9.71 4.24
CA PRO A 255 -18.32 -9.36 4.99
C PRO A 255 -17.76 -7.98 4.64
N VAL A 256 -17.91 -7.55 3.39
CA VAL A 256 -17.50 -6.20 2.94
C VAL A 256 -18.39 -5.13 3.59
N ASP A 257 -19.71 -5.32 3.62
CA ASP A 257 -20.64 -4.38 4.27
C ASP A 257 -20.35 -4.24 5.77
N LYS A 258 -20.05 -5.35 6.44
CA LYS A 258 -19.62 -5.36 7.84
C LYS A 258 -18.34 -4.55 8.04
N ARG A 259 -17.32 -4.76 7.20
CA ARG A 259 -16.05 -4.04 7.25
C ARG A 259 -16.25 -2.53 7.05
N GLU A 260 -17.02 -2.14 6.04
CA GLU A 260 -17.35 -0.72 5.76
C GLU A 260 -18.03 -0.05 6.96
N TYR A 261 -18.99 -0.75 7.59
CA TYR A 261 -19.70 -0.26 8.77
C TYR A 261 -18.76 -0.04 9.97
N TYR A 262 -17.92 -1.04 10.29
CA TYR A 262 -17.02 -0.93 11.44
C TYR A 262 -15.86 0.03 11.22
N GLN A 263 -15.32 0.13 10.02
CA GLN A 263 -14.38 1.18 9.67
C GLN A 263 -14.98 2.57 9.90
N ALA A 264 -16.20 2.80 9.42
CA ALA A 264 -16.90 4.07 9.63
C ALA A 264 -17.19 4.34 11.12
N LEU A 265 -17.60 3.32 11.86
CA LEU A 265 -17.88 3.44 13.29
C LEU A 265 -16.60 3.75 14.09
N ASN A 266 -15.48 3.13 13.74
CA ASN A 266 -14.18 3.40 14.36
C ASN A 266 -13.72 4.83 14.06
N LEU A 267 -13.82 5.29 12.82
CA LEU A 267 -13.57 6.68 12.43
C LEU A 267 -14.46 7.65 13.22
N TYR A 268 -15.75 7.39 13.31
CA TYR A 268 -16.68 8.24 14.07
C TYR A 268 -16.33 8.28 15.56
N ARG A 269 -15.97 7.14 16.17
CA ARG A 269 -15.52 7.08 17.56
C ARG A 269 -14.30 7.94 17.83
N GLN A 270 -13.39 8.07 16.88
CA GLN A 270 -12.23 8.95 16.98
C GLN A 270 -12.62 10.41 16.71
N TYR A 271 -13.36 10.66 15.62
CA TYR A 271 -13.82 11.99 15.21
C TYR A 271 -14.56 12.74 16.34
N LYS A 272 -15.48 12.07 17.05
CA LYS A 272 -16.24 12.69 18.14
C LYS A 272 -15.38 13.09 19.36
N LYS A 273 -14.12 12.64 19.48
CA LYS A 273 -13.20 13.07 20.54
C LYS A 273 -12.63 14.48 20.26
N ASP A 274 -12.55 14.86 18.97
CA ASP A 274 -12.10 16.18 18.55
C ASP A 274 -12.81 16.59 17.25
N THR A 275 -13.98 17.24 17.40
CA THR A 275 -14.76 17.79 16.27
C THR A 275 -14.31 19.18 15.87
N THR A 276 -13.34 19.77 16.58
CA THR A 276 -12.81 21.11 16.29
C THR A 276 -11.71 21.08 15.26
N SER A 277 -10.86 20.07 15.28
CA SER A 277 -9.84 19.83 14.26
C SER A 277 -10.44 19.28 12.97
N LYS A 278 -9.68 19.40 11.87
CA LYS A 278 -10.02 18.80 10.59
C LYS A 278 -9.34 17.44 10.42
N TRP A 279 -10.02 16.55 9.70
CA TRP A 279 -9.64 15.14 9.57
C TRP A 279 -9.40 14.78 8.10
N LEU A 280 -8.31 14.08 7.86
CA LEU A 280 -7.91 13.58 6.55
C LEU A 280 -7.95 12.06 6.60
N ILE A 281 -8.73 11.43 5.71
CA ILE A 281 -8.94 9.99 5.66
C ILE A 281 -8.41 9.49 4.33
N TYR A 282 -7.51 8.52 4.39
CA TYR A 282 -6.89 7.89 3.23
C TYR A 282 -7.26 6.42 3.20
N ALA A 283 -7.95 6.00 2.13
CA ALA A 283 -8.56 4.68 2.01
C ALA A 283 -8.45 4.13 0.60
N GLY A 284 -8.61 2.82 0.42
CA GLY A 284 -8.62 2.19 -0.90
C GLY A 284 -9.93 2.39 -1.67
N TYR A 285 -9.83 2.46 -2.97
CA TYR A 285 -10.93 2.31 -3.95
C TYR A 285 -12.26 3.00 -3.59
N SER A 286 -13.30 2.17 -3.30
CA SER A 286 -14.68 2.61 -3.15
C SER A 286 -15.08 3.02 -1.73
N HIS A 287 -14.22 2.86 -0.73
CA HIS A 287 -14.52 3.22 0.66
C HIS A 287 -14.97 4.67 0.82
N ILE A 288 -14.49 5.57 -0.05
CA ILE A 288 -14.81 7.00 -0.05
C ILE A 288 -16.09 7.36 -0.81
N ASN A 289 -16.77 6.41 -1.46
CA ASN A 289 -17.96 6.68 -2.25
C ASN A 289 -19.13 7.12 -1.36
N LYS A 290 -19.92 8.07 -1.83
CA LYS A 290 -21.07 8.64 -1.09
C LYS A 290 -22.40 7.94 -1.37
N LEU A 291 -22.43 7.01 -2.33
CA LEU A 291 -23.63 6.25 -2.69
C LEU A 291 -23.67 4.88 -2.02
N ARG A 292 -24.89 4.44 -1.70
CA ARG A 292 -25.13 3.04 -1.40
C ARG A 292 -25.03 2.19 -2.67
N PHE A 293 -24.57 0.97 -2.54
CA PHE A 293 -24.66 -0.02 -3.63
C PHE A 293 -26.07 -0.55 -3.73
N SER A 294 -26.82 -0.10 -4.74
CA SER A 294 -28.25 -0.39 -4.90
C SER A 294 -28.62 -1.87 -5.07
N LEU A 295 -27.66 -2.71 -5.48
CA LEU A 295 -27.92 -4.14 -5.74
C LEU A 295 -27.84 -5.02 -4.51
N VAL A 296 -27.23 -4.56 -3.41
CA VAL A 296 -26.95 -5.38 -2.21
C VAL A 296 -27.30 -4.67 -0.90
N GLU A 297 -28.03 -3.56 -0.94
CA GLU A 297 -28.41 -2.73 0.23
C GLU A 297 -27.21 -2.36 1.15
N SER A 298 -25.98 -2.55 0.69
CA SER A 298 -24.78 -2.23 1.43
C SER A 298 -24.36 -0.77 1.22
N SER A 299 -23.71 -0.21 2.22
CA SER A 299 -23.17 1.14 2.18
C SER A 299 -21.64 1.11 2.18
N THR A 300 -21.04 2.22 1.79
CA THR A 300 -19.60 2.44 1.88
C THR A 300 -19.24 3.10 3.21
N MET A 301 -17.97 3.03 3.58
CA MET A 301 -17.44 3.68 4.78
C MET A 301 -17.78 5.17 4.84
N ALA A 302 -17.61 5.91 3.73
CA ALA A 302 -17.95 7.35 3.68
C ALA A 302 -19.42 7.60 3.95
N LYS A 303 -20.31 6.75 3.43
CA LYS A 303 -21.76 6.89 3.62
C LYS A 303 -22.15 6.58 5.07
N TYR A 304 -21.66 5.48 5.65
CA TYR A 304 -21.87 5.17 7.07
C TYR A 304 -21.30 6.25 7.98
N PHE A 305 -20.09 6.75 7.70
CA PHE A 305 -19.49 7.84 8.48
C PHE A 305 -20.35 9.10 8.46
N SER A 306 -20.88 9.47 7.29
CA SER A 306 -21.78 10.62 7.16
C SER A 306 -23.08 10.44 7.97
N GLU A 307 -23.63 9.23 8.00
CA GLU A 307 -24.83 8.91 8.79
C GLU A 307 -24.56 8.98 10.30
N PHE A 308 -23.40 8.52 10.77
CA PHE A 308 -23.03 8.55 12.18
C PHE A 308 -22.66 9.97 12.68
N SER A 309 -21.92 10.70 11.86
CA SER A 309 -21.32 12.00 12.26
C SER A 309 -22.17 13.21 11.91
N HIS A 310 -23.13 13.06 11.00
CA HIS A 310 -23.85 14.15 10.34
C HIS A 310 -22.92 15.13 9.61
N VAL A 311 -21.72 14.67 9.23
CA VAL A 311 -20.77 15.43 8.42
C VAL A 311 -20.66 14.77 7.06
N ASP A 312 -20.90 15.52 5.98
CA ASP A 312 -20.65 15.06 4.62
C ASP A 312 -19.16 15.25 4.29
N PRO A 313 -18.38 14.16 4.16
CA PRO A 313 -16.96 14.29 3.83
C PRO A 313 -16.78 14.76 2.38
N TYR A 314 -15.79 15.59 2.12
CA TYR A 314 -15.39 15.93 0.75
C TYR A 314 -14.58 14.77 0.16
N SER A 315 -15.14 14.08 -0.81
CA SER A 315 -14.61 12.84 -1.38
C SER A 315 -13.83 13.10 -2.66
N ILE A 316 -12.55 12.69 -2.69
CA ILE A 316 -11.62 12.89 -3.80
C ILE A 316 -11.18 11.54 -4.35
N ASN A 317 -11.51 11.27 -5.60
CA ASN A 317 -11.28 9.99 -6.26
C ASN A 317 -10.10 10.06 -7.23
N GLN A 318 -9.04 9.28 -6.96
CA GLN A 318 -7.86 9.12 -7.80
C GLN A 318 -7.91 7.86 -8.68
N THR A 319 -8.80 6.91 -8.38
CA THR A 319 -8.77 5.57 -8.99
C THR A 319 -9.65 5.45 -10.22
N ALA A 320 -10.72 6.22 -10.33
CA ALA A 320 -11.68 6.09 -11.44
C ALA A 320 -11.07 6.38 -12.82
N TYR A 321 -10.05 7.23 -12.87
CA TYR A 321 -9.34 7.62 -14.09
C TYR A 321 -7.85 7.26 -14.04
N CYS A 322 -7.48 6.28 -13.24
CA CYS A 322 -6.13 5.76 -13.17
C CYS A 322 -5.81 4.91 -14.42
N ASP A 323 -4.63 5.10 -15.01
CA ASP A 323 -4.19 4.38 -16.19
C ASP A 323 -3.90 2.89 -15.95
N ILE A 324 -3.68 2.49 -14.70
CA ILE A 324 -3.58 1.07 -14.33
C ILE A 324 -4.87 0.31 -14.67
N PHE A 325 -6.04 0.94 -14.48
CA PHE A 325 -7.34 0.34 -14.79
C PHE A 325 -7.88 0.71 -16.16
N ASN A 326 -7.37 1.78 -16.78
CA ASN A 326 -7.85 2.33 -18.03
C ASN A 326 -6.71 2.52 -19.02
N THR A 327 -6.21 1.44 -19.59
CA THR A 327 -5.10 1.45 -20.57
C THR A 327 -5.36 2.29 -21.83
N LYS A 328 -6.58 2.79 -22.01
CA LYS A 328 -7.01 3.61 -23.15
C LYS A 328 -7.59 4.97 -22.77
N VAL A 329 -7.45 5.44 -21.55
CA VAL A 329 -7.64 6.87 -21.34
C VAL A 329 -6.55 7.54 -22.14
N ALA A 330 -6.92 8.29 -23.16
CA ALA A 330 -5.97 8.95 -24.06
C ALA A 330 -5.21 10.03 -23.29
N PHE A 331 -4.25 9.58 -22.49
CA PHE A 331 -3.21 10.42 -21.93
C PHE A 331 -2.24 10.94 -22.99
N ASP A 332 -2.41 10.53 -24.27
CA ASP A 332 -1.58 10.96 -25.37
C ASP A 332 -1.49 12.49 -25.52
N SER A 333 -2.55 13.20 -25.17
CA SER A 333 -2.54 14.67 -25.14
C SER A 333 -1.76 15.27 -23.96
N PHE A 334 -1.34 14.45 -22.96
CA PHE A 334 -0.63 14.89 -21.76
C PHE A 334 0.80 14.35 -21.65
N GLN A 335 1.28 13.55 -22.59
CA GLN A 335 2.55 12.83 -22.54
C GLN A 335 3.78 13.71 -22.16
N ASN A 336 3.68 15.01 -22.29
CA ASN A 336 4.76 15.96 -22.00
C ASN A 336 4.53 16.83 -20.75
N ARG A 337 3.45 16.62 -19.98
CA ARG A 337 3.10 17.46 -18.82
C ARG A 337 2.84 16.60 -17.59
N GLU A 338 3.89 16.30 -16.84
CA GLU A 338 3.76 15.63 -15.56
C GLU A 338 3.13 16.56 -14.53
N ASN A 339 1.86 16.32 -14.18
CA ASN A 339 1.15 17.06 -13.15
C ASN A 339 -0.12 16.31 -12.69
N TYR A 340 -0.82 16.90 -11.72
CA TYR A 340 -2.09 16.43 -11.19
C TYR A 340 -3.20 17.33 -11.64
N TYR A 341 -4.20 16.79 -12.33
CA TYR A 341 -5.32 17.53 -12.85
C TYR A 341 -6.64 17.06 -12.23
N TYR A 342 -7.63 17.93 -12.14
CA TYR A 342 -8.98 17.53 -11.77
C TYR A 342 -9.93 17.61 -12.97
N LEU A 343 -10.95 16.73 -12.97
CA LEU A 343 -12.03 16.78 -13.95
C LEU A 343 -13.17 17.68 -13.48
N ARG A 344 -13.68 18.51 -14.37
CA ARG A 344 -14.94 19.22 -14.16
C ARG A 344 -16.12 18.26 -14.32
N LYS A 345 -17.26 18.57 -13.68
CA LYS A 345 -18.46 17.71 -13.75
C LYS A 345 -18.94 17.42 -15.16
N ASN A 346 -18.84 18.40 -16.09
CA ASN A 346 -19.21 18.23 -17.50
C ASN A 346 -18.23 17.39 -18.32
N GLN A 347 -17.07 17.03 -17.77
CA GLN A 347 -16.07 16.15 -18.38
C GLN A 347 -16.23 14.68 -17.92
N ILE A 348 -17.21 14.41 -17.06
CA ILE A 348 -17.49 13.11 -16.49
C ILE A 348 -18.76 12.55 -17.14
N ASP A 349 -18.62 11.58 -18.02
CA ASP A 349 -19.74 11.02 -18.79
C ASP A 349 -20.66 10.11 -17.96
N ASP A 350 -20.17 9.57 -16.84
CA ASP A 350 -20.91 8.65 -16.00
C ASP A 350 -21.62 9.40 -14.86
N SER A 351 -22.94 9.49 -14.98
CA SER A 351 -23.79 10.15 -13.95
C SER A 351 -23.71 9.46 -12.57
N THR A 352 -23.34 8.18 -12.51
CA THR A 352 -23.13 7.46 -11.26
C THR A 352 -21.87 7.94 -10.58
N LEU A 353 -20.77 8.11 -11.33
CA LEU A 353 -19.53 8.67 -10.80
C LEU A 353 -19.76 10.07 -10.20
N LEU A 354 -20.52 10.93 -10.89
CA LEU A 354 -20.82 12.28 -10.40
C LEU A 354 -21.49 12.33 -9.03
N LYS A 355 -22.13 11.24 -8.62
CA LYS A 355 -22.78 11.11 -7.30
C LYS A 355 -21.89 10.39 -6.28
N GLN A 356 -20.87 9.67 -6.71
CA GLN A 356 -20.00 8.87 -5.84
C GLN A 356 -18.93 9.71 -5.14
N SER A 357 -18.38 10.70 -5.84
CA SER A 357 -17.32 11.57 -5.29
C SER A 357 -17.45 13.00 -5.76
N ASP A 358 -16.92 13.93 -4.97
CA ASP A 358 -17.01 15.37 -5.24
C ASP A 358 -15.98 15.84 -6.27
N LEU A 359 -14.82 15.19 -6.30
CA LEU A 359 -13.69 15.54 -7.16
C LEU A 359 -13.04 14.28 -7.73
N TYR A 360 -12.68 14.34 -9.02
CA TYR A 360 -11.95 13.28 -9.71
C TYR A 360 -10.61 13.81 -10.16
N ILE A 361 -9.54 13.04 -9.87
CA ILE A 361 -8.16 13.41 -10.17
C ILE A 361 -7.63 12.52 -11.28
N ILE A 362 -6.89 13.12 -12.20
CA ILE A 362 -5.98 12.45 -13.12
C ILE A 362 -4.56 12.69 -12.61
N ASN A 363 -3.91 11.60 -12.25
CA ASN A 363 -2.52 11.60 -11.85
C ASN A 363 -1.65 11.26 -13.07
N ASN A 364 -0.99 12.28 -13.64
CA ASN A 364 -0.17 12.16 -14.84
C ASN A 364 1.33 12.22 -14.52
N ILE A 365 1.74 11.58 -13.43
CA ILE A 365 3.14 11.44 -13.05
C ILE A 365 3.66 10.09 -13.57
N HIS A 366 4.76 10.10 -14.31
CA HIS A 366 5.35 8.90 -14.91
C HIS A 366 6.72 8.57 -14.32
N ASN A 367 7.41 9.56 -13.81
CA ASN A 367 8.77 9.40 -13.29
C ASN A 367 8.75 9.23 -11.78
N ILE A 368 9.52 8.26 -11.28
CA ILE A 368 9.71 8.04 -9.85
C ILE A 368 10.35 9.31 -9.26
N PRO A 369 9.76 9.92 -8.22
CA PRO A 369 10.24 11.19 -7.67
C PRO A 369 11.69 11.16 -7.21
N TYR A 370 12.16 10.00 -6.75
CA TYR A 370 13.53 9.82 -6.27
C TYR A 370 14.54 9.48 -7.38
N GLU A 371 14.10 9.30 -8.62
CA GLU A 371 14.95 8.99 -9.76
C GLU A 371 15.19 10.19 -10.67
N LYS A 372 14.64 11.34 -10.33
CA LYS A 372 14.88 12.63 -11.00
C LYS A 372 15.09 13.75 -9.98
N PRO A 373 15.97 14.74 -10.27
CA PRO A 373 16.13 15.89 -9.41
C PRO A 373 14.82 16.70 -9.37
N ASP A 374 14.32 16.92 -8.17
CA ASP A 374 13.23 17.86 -7.93
C ASP A 374 13.84 19.20 -7.47
N THR A 375 13.96 20.15 -8.40
CA THR A 375 14.54 21.46 -8.13
C THR A 375 13.70 22.31 -7.16
N SER A 376 12.45 21.93 -6.89
CA SER A 376 11.57 22.59 -5.93
C SER A 376 11.81 22.15 -4.48
N LYS A 377 12.58 21.07 -4.26
CA LYS A 377 12.88 20.48 -2.96
C LYS A 377 14.36 20.52 -2.65
N SER A 378 14.68 20.62 -1.36
CA SER A 378 16.06 20.46 -0.88
C SER A 378 16.45 18.98 -0.89
N VAL A 379 16.83 18.48 -2.05
CA VAL A 379 17.32 17.10 -2.24
C VAL A 379 18.79 17.11 -2.61
N GLN A 380 19.48 16.04 -2.24
CA GLN A 380 20.87 15.76 -2.59
C GLN A 380 20.91 14.51 -3.45
N GLU A 381 21.84 14.49 -4.40
CA GLU A 381 22.13 13.31 -5.20
C GLU A 381 22.95 12.31 -4.40
N TYR A 382 22.56 11.06 -4.46
CA TYR A 382 23.26 9.91 -3.89
C TYR A 382 23.45 8.84 -4.95
N HIS A 383 24.59 8.13 -4.89
CA HIS A 383 24.92 7.08 -5.85
C HIS A 383 24.68 5.69 -5.25
N ILE A 384 23.80 4.94 -5.85
CA ILE A 384 23.60 3.51 -5.56
C ILE A 384 24.43 2.74 -6.56
N VAL A 385 25.55 2.18 -6.12
CA VAL A 385 26.40 1.35 -6.96
C VAL A 385 26.61 -0.01 -6.31
N TYR A 386 26.28 -1.06 -7.03
CA TYR A 386 26.54 -2.42 -6.62
C TYR A 386 26.86 -3.31 -7.82
N ASN A 387 27.99 -3.99 -7.74
CA ASN A 387 28.42 -4.96 -8.76
C ASN A 387 28.25 -6.37 -8.21
N ARG A 388 27.37 -7.15 -8.83
CA ARG A 388 27.22 -8.58 -8.48
C ARG A 388 28.53 -9.31 -8.66
N LYS A 389 28.93 -10.08 -7.65
CA LYS A 389 30.01 -11.04 -7.77
C LYS A 389 29.54 -12.24 -8.58
N LYS A 390 30.50 -12.98 -9.18
CA LYS A 390 30.19 -14.21 -9.90
C LYS A 390 29.45 -15.19 -8.97
N ASN A 391 28.31 -15.72 -9.41
CA ASN A 391 27.43 -16.61 -8.66
C ASN A 391 26.63 -15.98 -7.50
N GLU A 392 26.65 -14.67 -7.34
CA GLU A 392 25.83 -13.98 -6.34
C GLU A 392 24.42 -13.77 -6.85
N LYS A 393 23.43 -14.05 -6.00
CA LYS A 393 21.99 -13.94 -6.33
C LYS A 393 21.37 -12.62 -5.82
N ALA A 394 22.12 -11.52 -5.90
CA ALA A 394 21.56 -10.21 -5.52
C ALA A 394 20.24 -9.94 -6.27
N SER A 395 19.18 -9.62 -5.54
CA SER A 395 17.82 -9.47 -6.05
C SER A 395 17.41 -8.00 -6.08
N TYR A 396 17.63 -7.27 -4.99
CA TYR A 396 17.21 -5.89 -4.87
C TYR A 396 18.07 -5.11 -3.86
N VAL A 397 17.98 -3.79 -3.94
CA VAL A 397 18.58 -2.85 -2.99
C VAL A 397 17.50 -2.12 -2.22
N GLU A 398 17.77 -1.87 -0.95
CA GLU A 398 17.00 -1.04 -0.05
C GLU A 398 17.83 0.14 0.43
N VAL A 399 17.20 1.32 0.55
CA VAL A 399 17.81 2.51 1.15
C VAL A 399 16.97 2.92 2.36
N PHE A 400 17.61 2.99 3.51
CA PHE A 400 16.98 3.34 4.78
C PHE A 400 17.52 4.66 5.30
N LEU A 401 16.70 5.40 6.03
CA LEU A 401 17.20 6.39 6.98
C LEU A 401 17.99 5.66 8.06
N LYS A 402 19.26 6.04 8.22
CA LYS A 402 20.22 5.32 9.07
C LYS A 402 19.75 5.24 10.51
N ASP A 403 19.24 6.35 11.06
CA ASP A 403 18.77 6.41 12.44
C ASP A 403 17.54 5.52 12.67
N GLU A 404 16.59 5.49 11.72
CA GLU A 404 15.41 4.62 11.82
C GLU A 404 15.80 3.14 11.79
N TYR A 405 16.66 2.77 10.84
CA TYR A 405 17.11 1.38 10.67
C TYR A 405 17.85 0.85 11.91
N PHE A 406 18.77 1.64 12.48
CA PHE A 406 19.50 1.21 13.67
C PHE A 406 18.68 1.31 14.96
N GLN A 407 17.63 2.11 14.99
CA GLN A 407 16.68 2.11 16.08
C GLN A 407 15.73 0.91 16.02
N ASN A 408 15.33 0.49 14.80
CA ASN A 408 14.49 -0.69 14.58
C ASN A 408 14.73 -1.28 13.18
N TYR A 409 15.25 -2.50 13.14
CA TYR A 409 15.55 -3.21 11.87
C TYR A 409 14.32 -3.58 11.03
N HIS A 410 13.11 -3.41 11.57
CA HIS A 410 11.83 -3.50 10.84
C HIS A 410 11.43 -2.15 10.23
N ALA A 411 12.27 -1.11 10.33
CA ALA A 411 12.03 0.15 9.63
C ALA A 411 11.78 -0.12 8.13
N VAL A 412 10.84 0.62 7.55
CA VAL A 412 10.57 0.48 6.12
C VAL A 412 11.56 1.35 5.34
N PRO A 413 12.18 0.83 4.27
CA PRO A 413 13.08 1.61 3.45
C PRO A 413 12.35 2.81 2.81
N ILE A 414 13.10 3.86 2.51
CA ILE A 414 12.57 5.01 1.78
C ILE A 414 12.55 4.78 0.27
N TYR A 415 13.37 3.83 -0.20
CA TYR A 415 13.51 3.47 -1.60
C TYR A 415 13.91 2.01 -1.74
N ILE A 416 13.30 1.32 -2.70
CA ILE A 416 13.64 -0.07 -3.09
C ILE A 416 13.79 -0.12 -4.59
N LYS A 417 14.76 -0.91 -5.08
CA LYS A 417 14.90 -1.20 -6.51
C LYS A 417 15.39 -2.61 -6.76
N LYS A 418 14.72 -3.33 -7.66
CA LYS A 418 15.19 -4.64 -8.16
C LYS A 418 16.38 -4.47 -9.09
N PHE A 419 17.23 -5.49 -9.13
CA PHE A 419 18.29 -5.56 -10.11
C PHE A 419 17.75 -6.03 -11.47
N SER A 420 18.04 -5.27 -12.52
CA SER A 420 17.75 -5.66 -13.91
C SER A 420 18.95 -6.30 -14.63
N GLY A 421 20.09 -6.46 -13.95
CA GLY A 421 21.34 -7.00 -14.52
C GLY A 421 22.38 -7.30 -13.47
N ASN A 422 23.66 -7.37 -13.87
CA ASN A 422 24.77 -7.65 -12.97
C ASN A 422 25.29 -6.41 -12.23
N ILE A 423 24.96 -5.23 -12.70
CA ILE A 423 25.40 -3.97 -12.13
C ILE A 423 24.17 -3.13 -11.86
N LEU A 424 24.00 -2.68 -10.62
CA LEU A 424 23.13 -1.56 -10.29
C LEU A 424 24.01 -0.32 -10.22
N ASN A 425 23.70 0.66 -11.05
CA ASN A 425 24.30 2.00 -11.03
C ASN A 425 23.15 2.99 -11.23
N LYS A 426 22.74 3.64 -10.15
CA LYS A 426 21.56 4.49 -10.13
C LYS A 426 21.80 5.70 -9.26
N ASN A 427 21.49 6.88 -9.80
CA ASN A 427 21.42 8.08 -9.01
C ASN A 427 20.03 8.21 -8.40
N VAL A 428 19.97 8.59 -7.14
CA VAL A 428 18.73 8.91 -6.43
C VAL A 428 18.85 10.26 -5.76
N TRP A 429 17.77 11.04 -5.81
CA TRP A 429 17.68 12.36 -5.20
C TRP A 429 16.80 12.29 -3.96
N LEU A 430 17.44 12.32 -2.81
CA LEU A 430 16.80 12.17 -1.51
C LEU A 430 17.00 13.42 -0.66
N PRO A 431 16.15 13.71 0.32
CA PRO A 431 16.40 14.75 1.31
C PRO A 431 17.79 14.55 1.95
N LYS A 432 18.51 15.65 2.23
CA LYS A 432 19.83 15.56 2.86
C LYS A 432 19.74 14.85 4.21
N ASN A 433 20.31 13.66 4.31
CA ASN A 433 20.32 12.83 5.53
C ASN A 433 21.45 11.78 5.46
N ASN A 434 21.59 10.98 6.52
CA ASN A 434 22.43 9.80 6.54
C ASN A 434 21.61 8.58 6.14
N TYR A 435 22.09 7.85 5.16
CA TYR A 435 21.40 6.68 4.63
C TYR A 435 22.24 5.42 4.75
N ASN A 436 21.55 4.29 4.94
CA ASN A 436 22.12 2.96 4.94
C ASN A 436 21.59 2.21 3.71
N MET A 437 22.49 1.69 2.89
CA MET A 437 22.17 0.88 1.73
C MET A 437 22.36 -0.59 2.08
N ILE A 438 21.35 -1.40 1.76
CA ILE A 438 21.35 -2.85 1.96
C ILE A 438 21.04 -3.52 0.64
N VAL A 439 21.81 -4.55 0.29
CA VAL A 439 21.52 -5.44 -0.85
C VAL A 439 21.10 -6.79 -0.32
N ARG A 440 19.99 -7.29 -0.87
CA ARG A 440 19.45 -8.62 -0.51
C ARG A 440 19.41 -9.56 -1.70
N ASP A 441 19.48 -10.86 -1.39
CA ASP A 441 19.28 -11.93 -2.35
C ASP A 441 17.78 -12.30 -2.52
N GLU A 442 17.51 -13.33 -3.33
CA GLU A 442 16.16 -13.86 -3.59
C GLU A 442 15.47 -14.45 -2.33
N SER A 443 16.23 -14.67 -1.26
CA SER A 443 15.79 -15.21 0.02
C SER A 443 15.64 -14.10 1.08
N ASP A 444 15.68 -12.83 0.67
CA ASP A 444 15.70 -11.65 1.54
C ASP A 444 16.90 -11.57 2.50
N LYS A 445 17.95 -12.38 2.26
CA LYS A 445 19.18 -12.36 3.04
C LYS A 445 20.03 -11.16 2.68
N ILE A 446 20.54 -10.47 3.68
CA ILE A 446 21.50 -9.38 3.49
C ILE A 446 22.83 -9.96 3.00
N ILE A 447 23.26 -9.54 1.82
CA ILE A 447 24.54 -9.92 1.21
C ILE A 447 25.55 -8.77 1.17
N PHE A 448 25.05 -7.53 1.31
CA PHE A 448 25.91 -6.34 1.37
C PHE A 448 25.20 -5.24 2.15
N GLN A 449 26.00 -4.44 2.88
CA GLN A 449 25.53 -3.25 3.59
C GLN A 449 26.62 -2.20 3.59
N SER A 450 26.25 -0.94 3.34
CA SER A 450 27.13 0.21 3.45
C SER A 450 26.36 1.50 3.73
N ASP A 451 27.06 2.54 4.14
CA ASP A 451 26.50 3.89 4.08
C ASP A 451 26.35 4.31 2.61
N LEU A 452 25.27 5.02 2.30
CA LEU A 452 25.04 5.59 0.99
C LEU A 452 25.75 6.96 0.91
N GLN A 453 26.55 7.15 -0.13
CA GLN A 453 27.37 8.35 -0.37
C GLN A 453 26.78 9.23 -1.47
#